data_6f6f5405cd1ec5ed424d2763ed214956
#
_entry.id   6f6f5405cd1ec5ed424d2763ed214956
#
_cell.length_a   1.000
_cell.length_b   1.000
_cell.length_c   1.000
_cell.angle_alpha   90.00
_cell.angle_beta   90.00
_cell.angle_gamma   90.00
#
_symmetry.space_group_name_H-M   'P 1'
#
loop_
_entity.id
_entity.type
_entity.pdbx_description
1 polymer ?
#
loop_
_entity_poly.entity_id
_entity_poly.type
_entity_poly.pdbx_seq_one_letter_code
_entity_poly.pdbx_strand_id
1 'polypeptide(L)'
;MKTFVFILLSLVIFSCGTGTKKSDQSTAIQLSDSLKDSPMTKADSNVVAAELALQLDSSEENFIWLGRRLGYVNRMEEAIDVFTAGIIRYPQSWKLLRFRGHRYISTRQFALAIIDLQRAAKSMTGKPLEIEPDGIPNKINKPLSTFQYNVWYHLGLGFYYSGDLARAEESFERCLKLSNNDDLLVASSDWLYMIYRRMNDIRSANKILEKINPEMNIVENDSYYKRLLMYQGKLTPDEVLTGDPSSEDYDLNLATQGYGVGNYFYYTGDPDRAREIFKKVTAGKSVYSFGYIATEIDLARLWKNP
;
A
#
# COMPACT_ATOMS: atom_id res chain seq x y z
N MET A 1 20.29 62.09 11.53
CA MET A 1 19.21 62.49 10.61
C MET A 1 18.49 61.25 10.21
N LYS A 2 17.26 61.09 10.71
CA LYS A 2 16.39 59.90 10.43
C LYS A 2 15.40 60.35 9.36
N THR A 3 15.38 59.65 8.23
CA THR A 3 14.42 59.91 7.17
C THR A 3 13.36 58.80 7.22
N PHE A 4 12.13 59.22 7.61
CA PHE A 4 10.93 58.38 7.56
C PHE A 4 10.36 58.42 6.14
N VAL A 5 10.12 57.27 5.54
CA VAL A 5 9.35 57.13 4.29
C VAL A 5 7.95 56.67 4.64
N PHE A 6 6.96 57.53 4.37
CA PHE A 6 5.53 57.21 4.44
C PHE A 6 5.12 56.51 3.13
N ILE A 7 4.54 55.31 3.24
CA ILE A 7 3.86 54.66 2.11
C ILE A 7 2.35 54.91 2.26
N LEU A 8 1.82 55.64 1.30
CA LEU A 8 0.39 55.92 1.14
C LEU A 8 -0.34 54.63 0.70
N LEU A 9 -1.35 54.25 1.49
CA LEU A 9 -2.30 53.18 1.17
C LEU A 9 -3.47 53.78 0.40
N SER A 10 -3.57 53.54 -0.90
CA SER A 10 -4.72 53.93 -1.73
C SER A 10 -5.83 52.88 -1.64
N LEU A 11 -6.94 53.25 -1.03
CA LEU A 11 -8.21 52.49 -1.07
C LEU A 11 -8.80 52.57 -2.49
N VAL A 12 -8.97 51.42 -3.13
CA VAL A 12 -9.80 51.33 -4.31
C VAL A 12 -11.15 50.74 -3.90
N ILE A 13 -12.17 51.57 -3.96
CA ILE A 13 -13.55 51.17 -3.74
C ILE A 13 -14.06 50.60 -5.06
N PHE A 14 -14.37 49.29 -5.12
CA PHE A 14 -15.12 48.70 -6.24
C PHE A 14 -16.58 48.58 -5.90
N SER A 15 -17.39 49.20 -6.77
CA SER A 15 -18.83 49.26 -6.75
C SER A 15 -19.50 47.90 -6.98
N CYS A 16 -20.51 47.61 -6.17
CA CYS A 16 -21.44 46.49 -6.34
C CYS A 16 -22.16 46.50 -7.67
N GLY A 17 -22.00 45.43 -8.46
CA GLY A 17 -22.88 45.08 -9.56
C GLY A 17 -23.64 43.80 -9.19
N THR A 18 -24.93 43.94 -8.94
CA THR A 18 -25.85 42.82 -8.69
C THR A 18 -26.13 42.05 -9.98
N GLY A 19 -25.56 40.88 -10.11
CA GLY A 19 -25.89 39.91 -11.13
C GLY A 19 -26.15 38.54 -10.50
N THR A 20 -27.42 38.24 -10.28
CA THR A 20 -27.89 36.93 -9.78
C THR A 20 -27.65 35.84 -10.82
N LYS A 21 -26.63 35.00 -10.62
CA LYS A 21 -26.51 33.69 -11.27
C LYS A 21 -27.23 32.63 -10.42
N LYS A 22 -28.46 32.33 -10.80
CA LYS A 22 -29.18 31.10 -10.41
C LYS A 22 -28.69 29.96 -11.31
N SER A 23 -27.66 29.21 -10.97
CA SER A 23 -27.33 27.97 -11.68
C SER A 23 -26.54 26.91 -10.87
N ASP A 24 -26.07 27.20 -9.66
CA ASP A 24 -25.21 26.23 -8.96
C ASP A 24 -25.89 25.42 -7.83
N GLN A 25 -27.12 25.75 -7.45
CA GLN A 25 -27.85 24.95 -6.44
C GLN A 25 -28.54 23.70 -7.02
N SER A 26 -28.87 23.68 -8.32
CA SER A 26 -29.51 22.54 -8.95
C SER A 26 -28.60 21.33 -9.12
N THR A 27 -27.32 21.54 -9.39
CA THR A 27 -26.35 20.46 -9.62
C THR A 27 -25.90 19.78 -8.31
N ALA A 28 -25.78 20.54 -7.23
CA ALA A 28 -25.44 20.00 -5.91
C ALA A 28 -26.58 19.16 -5.30
N ILE A 29 -27.84 19.56 -5.54
CA ILE A 29 -29.02 18.81 -5.07
C ILE A 29 -29.20 17.52 -5.87
N GLN A 30 -28.91 17.50 -7.18
CA GLN A 30 -29.00 16.28 -7.99
C GLN A 30 -27.92 15.24 -7.66
N LEU A 31 -26.71 15.65 -7.24
CA LEU A 31 -25.70 14.71 -6.75
C LEU A 31 -26.07 14.11 -5.38
N SER A 32 -26.76 14.85 -4.51
CA SER A 32 -27.17 14.34 -3.19
C SER A 32 -28.33 13.34 -3.26
N ASP A 33 -29.16 13.41 -4.28
CA ASP A 33 -30.32 12.51 -4.43
C ASP A 33 -29.98 11.19 -5.14
N SER A 34 -28.93 11.14 -5.96
CA SER A 34 -28.48 9.90 -6.60
C SER A 34 -27.71 8.95 -5.64
N LEU A 35 -27.29 9.44 -4.48
CA LEU A 35 -26.60 8.64 -3.46
C LEU A 35 -27.55 8.04 -2.40
N LYS A 36 -28.86 8.34 -2.48
CA LYS A 36 -29.83 7.91 -1.44
C LYS A 36 -30.46 6.55 -1.69
N ASP A 37 -30.30 5.91 -2.85
CA ASP A 37 -31.05 4.70 -3.22
C ASP A 37 -30.23 3.41 -3.28
N SER A 38 -28.91 3.43 -3.02
CA SER A 38 -28.15 2.19 -2.86
C SER A 38 -28.05 1.82 -1.39
N PRO A 39 -28.37 0.58 -0.99
CA PRO A 39 -28.22 0.17 0.40
C PRO A 39 -26.75 0.32 0.82
N MET A 40 -26.52 1.00 1.95
CA MET A 40 -25.20 1.24 2.51
C MET A 40 -24.52 -0.09 2.78
N THR A 41 -23.33 -0.30 2.23
CA THR A 41 -22.56 -1.53 2.44
C THR A 41 -22.08 -1.64 3.89
N LYS A 42 -21.70 -2.84 4.33
CA LYS A 42 -21.05 -3.03 5.64
C LYS A 42 -19.76 -2.21 5.74
N ALA A 43 -19.02 -2.04 4.62
CA ALA A 43 -17.80 -1.25 4.58
C ALA A 43 -18.09 0.24 4.80
N ASP A 44 -19.14 0.78 4.17
CA ASP A 44 -19.57 2.18 4.37
C ASP A 44 -20.05 2.41 5.80
N SER A 45 -20.81 1.46 6.37
CA SER A 45 -21.25 1.53 7.78
C SER A 45 -20.06 1.58 8.74
N ASN A 46 -18.97 0.87 8.46
CA ASN A 46 -17.75 0.92 9.25
C ASN A 46 -17.05 2.27 9.17
N VAL A 47 -17.11 2.96 8.02
CA VAL A 47 -16.56 4.32 7.88
C VAL A 47 -17.37 5.28 8.74
N VAL A 48 -18.70 5.29 8.63
CA VAL A 48 -19.59 6.15 9.44
C VAL A 48 -19.37 5.94 10.94
N ALA A 49 -19.27 4.68 11.38
CA ALA A 49 -19.00 4.37 12.79
C ALA A 49 -17.64 4.92 13.24
N ALA A 50 -16.61 4.83 12.41
CA ALA A 50 -15.29 5.36 12.74
C ALA A 50 -15.25 6.90 12.72
N GLU A 51 -16.01 7.57 11.83
CA GLU A 51 -16.18 9.02 11.82
C GLU A 51 -16.82 9.50 13.13
N LEU A 52 -17.89 8.85 13.56
CA LEU A 52 -18.56 9.16 14.82
C LEU A 52 -17.62 8.91 16.02
N ALA A 53 -16.87 7.81 16.05
CA ALA A 53 -15.90 7.55 17.11
C ALA A 53 -14.84 8.64 17.20
N LEU A 54 -14.31 9.10 16.05
CA LEU A 54 -13.32 10.19 16.03
C LEU A 54 -13.91 11.54 16.47
N GLN A 55 -15.18 11.83 16.16
CA GLN A 55 -15.88 13.01 16.62
C GLN A 55 -16.07 13.03 18.15
N LEU A 56 -16.38 11.87 18.74
CA LEU A 56 -16.57 11.71 20.18
C LEU A 56 -15.24 11.70 20.96
N ASP A 57 -14.23 11.07 20.40
CA ASP A 57 -12.90 10.96 21.01
C ASP A 57 -11.81 11.05 19.93
N SER A 58 -11.10 12.18 19.88
CA SER A 58 -10.01 12.42 18.95
C SER A 58 -8.70 11.72 19.38
N SER A 59 -8.77 10.48 19.87
CA SER A 59 -7.60 9.65 20.22
C SER A 59 -6.79 9.23 19.00
N GLU A 60 -5.51 8.87 19.21
CA GLU A 60 -4.64 8.31 18.17
C GLU A 60 -5.28 7.10 17.48
N GLU A 61 -5.90 6.23 18.27
CA GLU A 61 -6.53 5.01 17.79
C GLU A 61 -7.71 5.30 16.85
N ASN A 62 -8.55 6.28 17.17
CA ASN A 62 -9.69 6.65 16.31
C ASN A 62 -9.25 7.29 14.99
N PHE A 63 -8.16 8.08 14.96
CA PHE A 63 -7.54 8.50 13.70
C PHE A 63 -7.04 7.31 12.87
N ILE A 64 -6.40 6.33 13.52
CA ILE A 64 -5.92 5.12 12.84
C ILE A 64 -7.10 4.36 12.24
N TRP A 65 -8.15 4.09 13.01
CA TRP A 65 -9.28 3.32 12.52
C TRP A 65 -10.03 4.02 11.40
N LEU A 66 -10.32 5.32 11.53
CA LEU A 66 -11.00 6.03 10.43
C LEU A 66 -10.17 6.02 9.15
N GLY A 67 -8.88 6.34 9.20
CA GLY A 67 -8.03 6.31 8.00
C GLY A 67 -7.90 4.90 7.41
N ARG A 68 -7.92 3.85 8.22
CA ARG A 68 -7.94 2.46 7.72
C ARG A 68 -9.26 2.12 7.03
N ARG A 69 -10.42 2.49 7.63
CA ARG A 69 -11.75 2.23 7.06
C ARG A 69 -11.93 2.95 5.71
N LEU A 70 -11.49 4.20 5.62
CA LEU A 70 -11.46 4.94 4.35
C LEU A 70 -10.61 4.23 3.29
N GLY A 71 -9.43 3.73 3.68
CA GLY A 71 -8.58 2.96 2.76
C GLY A 71 -9.22 1.66 2.26
N TYR A 72 -10.05 0.98 3.05
CA TYR A 72 -10.75 -0.25 2.63
C TYR A 72 -11.89 0.00 1.63
N VAL A 73 -12.41 1.22 1.57
CA VAL A 73 -13.39 1.64 0.55
C VAL A 73 -12.74 2.48 -0.56
N ASN A 74 -11.42 2.39 -0.71
CA ASN A 74 -10.62 3.06 -1.74
C ASN A 74 -10.64 4.61 -1.70
N ARG A 75 -11.05 5.22 -0.58
CA ARG A 75 -10.99 6.67 -0.32
C ARG A 75 -9.59 7.05 0.19
N MET A 76 -8.56 6.89 -0.68
CA MET A 76 -7.15 6.95 -0.28
C MET A 76 -6.70 8.34 0.14
N GLU A 77 -7.12 9.38 -0.57
CA GLU A 77 -6.77 10.77 -0.28
C GLU A 77 -7.36 11.21 1.07
N GLU A 78 -8.62 10.88 1.33
CA GLU A 78 -9.28 11.17 2.61
C GLU A 78 -8.61 10.41 3.77
N ALA A 79 -8.16 9.18 3.53
CA ALA A 79 -7.36 8.45 4.52
C ALA A 79 -6.04 9.17 4.83
N ILE A 80 -5.36 9.71 3.81
CA ILE A 80 -4.13 10.52 3.98
C ILE A 80 -4.42 11.78 4.82
N ASP A 81 -5.54 12.47 4.55
CA ASP A 81 -5.93 13.68 5.28
C ASP A 81 -6.21 13.36 6.75
N VAL A 82 -6.94 12.28 7.03
CA VAL A 82 -7.21 11.81 8.41
C VAL A 82 -5.91 11.48 9.15
N PHE A 83 -5.00 10.72 8.53
CA PHE A 83 -3.71 10.42 9.15
C PHE A 83 -2.87 11.69 9.34
N THR A 84 -2.95 12.65 8.40
CA THR A 84 -2.24 13.94 8.52
C THR A 84 -2.76 14.75 9.71
N ALA A 85 -4.09 14.84 9.88
CA ALA A 85 -4.68 15.47 11.05
C ALA A 85 -4.27 14.77 12.36
N GLY A 86 -4.25 13.43 12.35
CA GLY A 86 -3.77 12.63 13.47
C GLY A 86 -2.29 12.91 13.80
N ILE A 87 -1.41 13.02 12.81
CA ILE A 87 0.02 13.32 13.00
C ILE A 87 0.23 14.73 13.53
N ILE A 88 -0.59 15.71 13.13
CA ILE A 88 -0.55 17.07 13.71
C ILE A 88 -0.87 17.03 15.21
N ARG A 89 -1.85 16.21 15.61
CA ARG A 89 -2.25 16.07 17.01
C ARG A 89 -1.28 15.17 17.81
N TYR A 90 -0.74 14.14 17.19
CA TYR A 90 0.17 13.14 17.78
C TYR A 90 1.49 13.07 16.98
N PRO A 91 2.35 14.10 17.05
CA PRO A 91 3.52 14.23 16.16
C PRO A 91 4.59 13.16 16.37
N GLN A 92 4.55 12.43 17.49
CA GLN A 92 5.45 11.31 17.80
C GLN A 92 4.87 9.94 17.44
N SER A 93 3.65 9.90 16.89
CA SER A 93 3.02 8.66 16.51
C SER A 93 3.68 8.03 15.29
N TRP A 94 4.47 7.00 15.53
CA TRP A 94 5.04 6.17 14.46
C TRP A 94 3.99 5.26 13.81
N LYS A 95 2.89 4.94 14.49
CA LYS A 95 1.76 4.17 13.96
C LYS A 95 1.01 4.96 12.90
N LEU A 96 0.67 6.22 13.16
CA LEU A 96 0.04 7.10 12.16
C LEU A 96 0.94 7.29 10.94
N LEU A 97 2.25 7.49 11.14
CA LEU A 97 3.22 7.56 10.04
C LEU A 97 3.25 6.26 9.21
N ARG A 98 3.17 5.09 9.86
CA ARG A 98 3.10 3.78 9.19
C ARG A 98 1.88 3.69 8.27
N PHE A 99 0.70 4.10 8.75
CA PHE A 99 -0.52 4.01 7.96
C PHE A 99 -0.57 5.05 6.84
N ARG A 100 -0.12 6.28 7.09
CA ARG A 100 -0.02 7.31 6.04
C ARG A 100 0.99 6.89 4.96
N GLY A 101 2.13 6.39 5.35
CA GLY A 101 3.14 5.85 4.44
C GLY A 101 2.59 4.74 3.54
N HIS A 102 1.76 3.84 4.09
CA HIS A 102 1.06 2.84 3.28
C HIS A 102 0.11 3.49 2.25
N ARG A 103 -0.68 4.51 2.64
CA ARG A 103 -1.57 5.20 1.67
C ARG A 103 -0.77 5.95 0.60
N TYR A 104 0.36 6.55 0.95
CA TYR A 104 1.27 7.14 -0.03
C TYR A 104 1.80 6.11 -1.04
N ILE A 105 2.06 4.86 -0.64
CA ILE A 105 2.36 3.77 -1.58
C ILE A 105 1.17 3.54 -2.52
N SER A 106 -0.03 3.38 -1.97
CA SER A 106 -1.25 3.13 -2.75
C SER A 106 -1.50 4.22 -3.80
N THR A 107 -1.14 5.47 -3.51
CA THR A 107 -1.30 6.64 -4.39
C THR A 107 -0.03 6.98 -5.19
N ARG A 108 0.97 6.10 -5.25
CA ARG A 108 2.25 6.23 -5.98
C ARG A 108 3.13 7.41 -5.51
N GLN A 109 2.89 7.92 -4.33
CA GLN A 109 3.68 8.99 -3.70
C GLN A 109 4.89 8.41 -2.94
N PHE A 110 5.75 7.65 -3.63
CA PHE A 110 6.79 6.82 -2.99
C PHE A 110 7.79 7.62 -2.16
N ALA A 111 8.16 8.82 -2.60
CA ALA A 111 9.07 9.67 -1.83
C ALA A 111 8.48 10.07 -0.47
N LEU A 112 7.19 10.41 -0.41
CA LEU A 112 6.49 10.73 0.84
C LEU A 112 6.32 9.49 1.72
N ALA A 113 6.02 8.33 1.11
CA ALA A 113 5.95 7.04 1.82
C ALA A 113 7.27 6.73 2.51
N ILE A 114 8.40 6.84 1.81
CA ILE A 114 9.73 6.58 2.35
C ILE A 114 10.04 7.52 3.52
N ILE A 115 9.74 8.82 3.41
CA ILE A 115 9.96 9.80 4.49
C ILE A 115 9.19 9.39 5.75
N ASP A 116 7.89 9.10 5.63
CA ASP A 116 7.07 8.73 6.77
C ASP A 116 7.51 7.41 7.41
N LEU A 117 7.79 6.39 6.57
CA LEU A 117 8.18 5.07 7.05
C LEU A 117 9.59 5.05 7.67
N GLN A 118 10.53 5.85 7.17
CA GLN A 118 11.83 6.04 7.81
C GLN A 118 11.69 6.74 9.18
N ARG A 119 10.82 7.75 9.28
CA ARG A 119 10.51 8.38 10.57
C ARG A 119 9.88 7.39 11.53
N ALA A 120 8.92 6.58 11.06
CA ALA A 120 8.32 5.51 11.87
C ALA A 120 9.36 4.50 12.33
N ALA A 121 10.23 4.00 11.44
CA ALA A 121 11.31 3.06 11.75
C ALA A 121 12.26 3.61 12.82
N LYS A 122 12.64 4.88 12.72
CA LYS A 122 13.46 5.55 13.74
C LYS A 122 12.74 5.65 15.09
N SER A 123 11.47 6.03 15.08
CA SER A 123 10.68 6.27 16.31
C SER A 123 10.31 4.98 17.05
N MET A 124 10.25 3.84 16.36
CA MET A 124 9.95 2.54 16.97
C MET A 124 11.19 1.80 17.49
N THR A 125 12.40 2.31 17.23
CA THR A 125 13.66 1.65 17.64
C THR A 125 13.69 1.47 19.15
N GLY A 126 13.99 0.24 19.60
CA GLY A 126 14.05 -0.12 21.02
C GLY A 126 12.70 -0.30 21.70
N LYS A 127 11.58 -0.11 21.00
CA LYS A 127 10.26 -0.40 21.55
C LYS A 127 9.95 -1.90 21.46
N PRO A 128 9.20 -2.48 22.42
CA PRO A 128 8.74 -3.86 22.35
C PRO A 128 7.89 -4.08 21.10
N LEU A 129 7.89 -5.33 20.59
CA LEU A 129 7.04 -5.68 19.45
C LEU A 129 5.57 -5.58 19.85
N GLU A 130 4.79 -4.94 18.99
CA GLU A 130 3.37 -4.70 19.20
C GLU A 130 2.56 -5.28 18.05
N ILE A 131 1.61 -6.16 18.37
CA ILE A 131 0.70 -6.76 17.39
C ILE A 131 -0.11 -5.66 16.70
N GLU A 132 -0.14 -5.65 15.39
CA GLU A 132 -1.02 -4.79 14.61
C GLU A 132 -2.39 -5.48 14.46
N PRO A 133 -3.48 -4.89 15.00
CA PRO A 133 -4.81 -5.47 14.84
C PRO A 133 -5.21 -5.59 13.37
N ASP A 134 -5.83 -6.71 12.98
CA ASP A 134 -6.35 -6.88 11.63
C ASP A 134 -7.46 -5.87 11.34
N GLY A 135 -7.43 -5.31 10.15
CA GLY A 135 -8.51 -4.44 9.69
C GLY A 135 -9.69 -5.23 9.13
N ILE A 136 -9.36 -6.35 8.46
CA ILE A 136 -10.27 -7.39 7.99
C ILE A 136 -9.76 -8.68 8.62
N PRO A 137 -10.56 -9.37 9.43
CA PRO A 137 -10.13 -10.60 10.09
C PRO A 137 -9.71 -11.68 9.09
N ASN A 138 -8.64 -12.40 9.39
CA ASN A 138 -8.20 -13.56 8.62
C ASN A 138 -9.01 -14.82 8.99
N LYS A 139 -8.73 -15.94 8.32
CA LYS A 139 -9.47 -17.21 8.47
C LYS A 139 -9.49 -17.76 9.91
N ILE A 140 -8.49 -17.43 10.72
CA ILE A 140 -8.38 -17.89 12.13
C ILE A 140 -8.73 -16.77 13.13
N ASN A 141 -9.16 -15.60 12.65
CA ASN A 141 -9.49 -14.42 13.45
C ASN A 141 -8.40 -14.04 14.46
N LYS A 142 -7.13 -14.13 14.04
CA LYS A 142 -5.96 -13.82 14.87
C LYS A 142 -4.94 -13.01 14.06
N PRO A 143 -4.60 -11.78 14.48
CA PRO A 143 -3.57 -10.99 13.84
C PRO A 143 -2.21 -11.70 13.84
N LEU A 144 -1.55 -11.74 12.70
CA LEU A 144 -0.28 -12.45 12.52
C LEU A 144 0.93 -11.51 12.45
N SER A 145 0.72 -10.22 12.20
CA SER A 145 1.81 -9.27 12.01
C SER A 145 1.97 -8.29 13.17
N THR A 146 3.14 -7.65 13.23
CA THR A 146 3.41 -6.55 14.17
C THR A 146 3.50 -5.23 13.42
N PHE A 147 3.24 -4.12 14.12
CA PHE A 147 3.46 -2.79 13.55
C PHE A 147 4.89 -2.61 13.03
N GLN A 148 5.89 -3.13 13.78
CA GLN A 148 7.30 -3.01 13.40
C GLN A 148 7.62 -3.77 12.11
N TYR A 149 7.06 -4.98 11.95
CA TYR A 149 7.18 -5.73 10.70
C TYR A 149 6.58 -4.92 9.54
N ASN A 150 5.36 -4.40 9.72
CA ASN A 150 4.65 -3.66 8.69
C ASN A 150 5.34 -2.33 8.32
N VAL A 151 6.01 -1.65 9.26
CA VAL A 151 6.84 -0.48 8.94
C VAL A 151 7.96 -0.86 7.98
N TRP A 152 8.73 -1.90 8.28
CA TRP A 152 9.83 -2.36 7.43
C TRP A 152 9.35 -2.90 6.10
N TYR A 153 8.24 -3.65 6.09
CA TYR A 153 7.65 -4.20 4.87
C TYR A 153 7.27 -3.09 3.87
N HIS A 154 6.53 -2.07 4.34
CA HIS A 154 6.13 -0.96 3.46
C HIS A 154 7.31 -0.07 3.09
N LEU A 155 8.31 0.09 3.96
CA LEU A 155 9.54 0.80 3.62
C LEU A 155 10.31 0.07 2.51
N GLY A 156 10.41 -1.25 2.60
CA GLY A 156 10.97 -2.11 1.56
C GLY A 156 10.26 -1.94 0.22
N LEU A 157 8.91 -1.93 0.23
CA LEU A 157 8.11 -1.66 -0.97
C LEU A 157 8.40 -0.26 -1.54
N GLY A 158 8.44 0.77 -0.69
CA GLY A 158 8.75 2.15 -1.13
C GLY A 158 10.09 2.24 -1.84
N PHE A 159 11.14 1.61 -1.30
CA PHE A 159 12.45 1.57 -1.94
C PHE A 159 12.46 0.73 -3.23
N TYR A 160 11.81 -0.44 -3.22
CA TYR A 160 11.70 -1.29 -4.40
C TYR A 160 11.05 -0.56 -5.57
N TYR A 161 9.92 0.10 -5.33
CA TYR A 161 9.20 0.89 -6.34
C TYR A 161 10.00 2.10 -6.83
N SER A 162 10.84 2.68 -5.98
CA SER A 162 11.76 3.74 -6.37
C SER A 162 13.00 3.25 -7.12
N GLY A 163 13.22 1.92 -7.20
CA GLY A 163 14.37 1.29 -7.84
C GLY A 163 15.61 1.20 -6.97
N ASP A 164 15.51 1.51 -5.69
CA ASP A 164 16.60 1.38 -4.73
C ASP A 164 16.60 -0.02 -4.12
N LEU A 165 17.13 -0.98 -4.88
CA LEU A 165 17.12 -2.39 -4.50
C LEU A 165 17.95 -2.66 -3.24
N ALA A 166 19.04 -1.92 -3.02
CA ALA A 166 19.91 -2.12 -1.85
C ALA A 166 19.18 -1.78 -0.54
N ARG A 167 18.45 -0.63 -0.49
CA ARG A 167 17.67 -0.27 0.70
C ARG A 167 16.39 -1.09 0.82
N ALA A 168 15.84 -1.58 -0.29
CA ALA A 168 14.73 -2.54 -0.28
C ALA A 168 15.18 -3.86 0.36
N GLU A 169 16.33 -4.40 -0.03
CA GLU A 169 16.95 -5.59 0.56
C GLU A 169 17.10 -5.43 2.09
N GLU A 170 17.76 -4.36 2.54
CA GLU A 170 17.93 -4.10 3.98
C GLU A 170 16.58 -4.10 4.73
N SER A 171 15.57 -3.46 4.15
CA SER A 171 14.25 -3.37 4.77
C SER A 171 13.56 -4.74 4.87
N PHE A 172 13.60 -5.56 3.81
CA PHE A 172 13.03 -6.91 3.84
C PHE A 172 13.84 -7.90 4.66
N GLU A 173 15.17 -7.71 4.81
CA GLU A 173 15.95 -8.47 5.78
C GLU A 173 15.54 -8.17 7.23
N ARG A 174 15.14 -6.91 7.53
CA ARG A 174 14.54 -6.56 8.83
C ARG A 174 13.20 -7.28 9.02
N CYS A 175 12.35 -7.34 7.97
CA CYS A 175 11.12 -8.13 8.00
C CYS A 175 11.41 -9.61 8.30
N LEU A 176 12.39 -10.20 7.61
CA LEU A 176 12.77 -11.59 7.78
C LEU A 176 13.22 -11.89 9.23
N LYS A 177 13.97 -10.97 9.86
CA LYS A 177 14.37 -11.07 11.26
C LYS A 177 13.20 -10.97 12.24
N LEU A 178 12.14 -10.29 11.87
CA LEU A 178 10.93 -10.11 12.67
C LEU A 178 9.87 -11.17 12.39
N SER A 179 10.07 -12.01 11.36
CA SER A 179 9.13 -13.08 10.99
C SER A 179 9.12 -14.18 12.06
N ASN A 180 8.02 -14.29 12.77
CA ASN A 180 7.80 -15.27 13.85
C ASN A 180 6.74 -16.32 13.50
N ASN A 181 6.28 -16.35 12.27
CA ASN A 181 5.35 -17.32 11.71
C ASN A 181 5.60 -17.50 10.20
N ASP A 182 4.99 -18.53 9.61
CA ASP A 182 5.21 -18.90 8.22
C ASP A 182 4.68 -17.85 7.23
N ASP A 183 3.58 -17.19 7.53
CA ASP A 183 3.02 -16.13 6.68
C ASP A 183 3.99 -14.94 6.51
N LEU A 184 4.56 -14.45 7.59
CA LEU A 184 5.53 -13.37 7.55
C LEU A 184 6.84 -13.80 6.89
N LEU A 185 7.24 -15.06 7.11
CA LEU A 185 8.43 -15.64 6.51
C LEU A 185 8.30 -15.71 4.99
N VAL A 186 7.19 -16.25 4.45
CA VAL A 186 7.00 -16.37 3.00
C VAL A 186 6.87 -15.00 2.35
N ALA A 187 6.15 -14.04 2.97
CA ALA A 187 6.00 -12.70 2.41
C ALA A 187 7.36 -11.96 2.32
N SER A 188 8.18 -12.05 3.36
CA SER A 188 9.53 -11.44 3.36
C SER A 188 10.46 -12.13 2.37
N SER A 189 10.43 -13.47 2.33
CA SER A 189 11.30 -14.29 1.47
C SER A 189 11.01 -14.08 0.00
N ASP A 190 9.76 -13.91 -0.39
CA ASP A 190 9.36 -13.70 -1.76
C ASP A 190 9.89 -12.35 -2.32
N TRP A 191 9.73 -11.26 -1.57
CA TRP A 191 10.30 -9.98 -1.99
C TRP A 191 11.82 -10.01 -2.04
N LEU A 192 12.49 -10.64 -1.04
CA LEU A 192 13.95 -10.80 -1.04
C LEU A 192 14.42 -11.62 -2.23
N TYR A 193 13.73 -12.73 -2.56
CA TYR A 193 14.06 -13.52 -3.73
C TYR A 193 14.04 -12.69 -5.02
N MET A 194 12.98 -11.92 -5.24
CA MET A 194 12.87 -11.07 -6.43
C MET A 194 13.94 -9.98 -6.45
N ILE A 195 14.27 -9.37 -5.30
CA ILE A 195 15.32 -8.35 -5.18
C ILE A 195 16.67 -8.97 -5.55
N TYR A 196 17.06 -10.09 -4.95
CA TYR A 196 18.31 -10.78 -5.25
C TYR A 196 18.41 -11.17 -6.73
N ARG A 197 17.34 -11.69 -7.31
CA ARG A 197 17.30 -12.02 -8.75
C ARG A 197 17.50 -10.78 -9.62
N ARG A 198 16.91 -9.64 -9.27
CA ARG A 198 17.09 -8.39 -9.98
C ARG A 198 18.47 -7.77 -9.80
N MET A 199 19.13 -8.03 -8.69
CA MET A 199 20.52 -7.65 -8.44
C MET A 199 21.54 -8.68 -9.02
N ASN A 200 21.05 -9.72 -9.67
CA ASN A 200 21.84 -10.85 -10.18
C ASN A 200 22.60 -11.61 -9.08
N ASP A 201 22.15 -11.54 -7.83
CA ASP A 201 22.67 -12.35 -6.72
C ASP A 201 21.93 -13.68 -6.61
N ILE A 202 22.28 -14.61 -7.48
CA ILE A 202 21.67 -15.94 -7.56
C ILE A 202 21.94 -16.74 -6.28
N ARG A 203 23.10 -16.52 -5.63
CA ARG A 203 23.47 -17.25 -4.40
C ARG A 203 22.51 -16.91 -3.26
N SER A 204 22.30 -15.63 -3.00
CA SER A 204 21.37 -15.18 -1.95
C SER A 204 19.92 -15.55 -2.28
N ALA A 205 19.51 -15.45 -3.54
CA ALA A 205 18.21 -15.90 -3.98
C ALA A 205 17.96 -17.39 -3.66
N ASN A 206 18.90 -18.27 -4.00
CA ASN A 206 18.77 -19.70 -3.70
C ASN A 206 18.77 -19.96 -2.17
N LYS A 207 19.60 -19.26 -1.41
CA LYS A 207 19.66 -19.43 0.04
C LYS A 207 18.34 -19.08 0.74
N ILE A 208 17.60 -18.09 0.24
CA ILE A 208 16.26 -17.77 0.78
C ILE A 208 15.30 -18.93 0.58
N LEU A 209 15.34 -19.61 -0.56
CA LEU A 209 14.47 -20.75 -0.86
C LEU A 209 14.70 -21.96 0.07
N GLU A 210 15.88 -22.12 0.64
CA GLU A 210 16.17 -23.22 1.59
C GLU A 210 15.28 -23.21 2.84
N LYS A 211 14.72 -22.04 3.18
CA LYS A 211 13.81 -21.88 4.32
C LYS A 211 12.38 -22.30 4.03
N ILE A 212 12.02 -22.52 2.76
CA ILE A 212 10.65 -22.77 2.32
C ILE A 212 10.45 -24.27 2.15
N ASN A 213 9.46 -24.81 2.84
CA ASN A 213 9.14 -26.23 2.82
C ASN A 213 7.63 -26.48 2.66
N PRO A 214 7.21 -27.69 2.22
CA PRO A 214 5.78 -28.00 1.97
C PRO A 214 4.90 -28.08 3.21
N GLU A 215 5.48 -28.13 4.40
CA GLU A 215 4.76 -28.31 5.67
C GLU A 215 4.40 -26.98 6.36
N MET A 216 4.68 -25.85 5.71
CA MET A 216 4.37 -24.53 6.24
C MET A 216 2.87 -24.33 6.46
N ASN A 217 2.52 -23.75 7.62
CA ASN A 217 1.14 -23.41 7.96
C ASN A 217 0.80 -22.00 7.46
N ILE A 218 0.28 -21.89 6.25
CA ILE A 218 -0.07 -20.61 5.62
C ILE A 218 -1.53 -20.28 5.82
N VAL A 219 -1.81 -19.11 6.39
CA VAL A 219 -3.16 -18.61 6.69
C VAL A 219 -3.58 -17.51 5.69
N GLU A 220 -2.71 -16.54 5.40
CA GLU A 220 -3.01 -15.34 4.61
C GLU A 220 -2.21 -15.25 3.32
N ASN A 221 -0.96 -15.72 3.32
CA ASN A 221 0.03 -15.44 2.29
C ASN A 221 0.22 -16.58 1.27
N ASP A 222 -0.86 -17.31 0.92
CA ASP A 222 -0.84 -18.42 -0.03
C ASP A 222 -0.26 -18.04 -1.40
N SER A 223 -0.58 -16.85 -1.90
CA SER A 223 -0.05 -16.36 -3.18
C SER A 223 1.47 -16.18 -3.17
N TYR A 224 2.06 -15.69 -2.09
CA TYR A 224 3.53 -15.60 -1.93
C TYR A 224 4.15 -16.98 -1.79
N TYR A 225 3.51 -17.86 -1.03
CA TYR A 225 3.99 -19.23 -0.84
C TYR A 225 4.03 -20.02 -2.16
N LYS A 226 2.98 -19.97 -2.97
CA LYS A 226 2.95 -20.60 -4.29
C LYS A 226 4.06 -20.08 -5.21
N ARG A 227 4.34 -18.77 -5.18
CA ARG A 227 5.44 -18.19 -5.95
C ARG A 227 6.80 -18.77 -5.52
N LEU A 228 7.03 -18.87 -4.20
CA LEU A 228 8.27 -19.48 -3.67
C LEU A 228 8.40 -20.95 -4.06
N LEU A 229 7.31 -21.72 -4.05
CA LEU A 229 7.31 -23.11 -4.55
C LEU A 229 7.61 -23.17 -6.05
N MET A 230 7.11 -22.23 -6.84
CA MET A 230 7.45 -22.09 -8.25
C MET A 230 8.95 -21.78 -8.43
N TYR A 231 9.52 -20.89 -7.64
CA TYR A 231 10.96 -20.58 -7.70
C TYR A 231 11.83 -21.80 -7.33
N GLN A 232 11.32 -22.70 -6.51
CA GLN A 232 11.96 -24.01 -6.21
C GLN A 232 11.73 -25.06 -7.32
N GLY A 233 10.93 -24.77 -8.35
CA GLY A 233 10.55 -25.74 -9.40
C GLY A 233 9.53 -26.79 -8.94
N LYS A 234 8.86 -26.58 -7.81
CA LYS A 234 7.80 -27.48 -7.29
C LYS A 234 6.42 -27.19 -7.87
N LEU A 235 6.22 -25.99 -8.39
CA LEU A 235 5.05 -25.56 -9.15
C LEU A 235 5.51 -24.97 -10.48
N THR A 236 4.69 -25.14 -11.50
CA THR A 236 4.86 -24.44 -12.77
C THR A 236 4.28 -23.02 -12.69
N PRO A 237 4.73 -22.09 -13.55
CA PRO A 237 4.12 -20.76 -13.65
C PRO A 237 2.61 -20.80 -13.91
N ASP A 238 2.14 -21.74 -14.72
CA ASP A 238 0.73 -21.87 -15.07
C ASP A 238 -0.10 -22.37 -13.86
N GLU A 239 0.44 -23.24 -13.01
CA GLU A 239 -0.20 -23.67 -11.75
C GLU A 239 -0.30 -22.51 -10.76
N VAL A 240 0.65 -21.57 -10.73
CA VAL A 240 0.56 -20.37 -9.88
C VAL A 240 -0.50 -19.40 -10.39
N LEU A 241 -0.65 -19.28 -11.72
CA LEU A 241 -1.61 -18.35 -12.33
C LEU A 241 -3.04 -18.90 -12.43
N THR A 242 -3.32 -20.06 -11.84
CA THR A 242 -4.68 -20.62 -11.81
C THR A 242 -5.59 -19.76 -10.93
N GLY A 243 -6.80 -19.47 -11.42
CA GLY A 243 -7.81 -18.76 -10.67
C GLY A 243 -9.14 -18.76 -11.40
N ASP A 244 -10.23 -18.64 -10.66
CA ASP A 244 -11.57 -18.48 -11.22
C ASP A 244 -11.84 -17.00 -11.50
N PRO A 245 -12.00 -16.58 -12.76
CA PRO A 245 -12.28 -15.18 -13.12
C PRO A 245 -13.59 -14.64 -12.52
N SER A 246 -14.48 -15.50 -12.06
CA SER A 246 -15.73 -15.11 -11.40
C SER A 246 -15.57 -14.86 -9.89
N SER A 247 -14.43 -15.22 -9.31
CA SER A 247 -14.13 -14.99 -7.87
C SER A 247 -13.90 -13.52 -7.58
N GLU A 248 -14.43 -13.04 -6.45
CA GLU A 248 -14.21 -11.66 -5.97
C GLU A 248 -12.72 -11.34 -5.78
N ASP A 249 -11.92 -12.33 -5.40
CA ASP A 249 -10.48 -12.18 -5.15
C ASP A 249 -9.62 -12.39 -6.41
N TYR A 250 -10.21 -12.66 -7.57
CA TYR A 250 -9.45 -12.98 -8.78
C TYR A 250 -8.43 -11.91 -9.16
N ASP A 251 -8.86 -10.65 -9.23
CA ASP A 251 -7.98 -9.55 -9.62
C ASP A 251 -6.84 -9.32 -8.61
N LEU A 252 -7.11 -9.51 -7.31
CA LEU A 252 -6.09 -9.40 -6.26
C LEU A 252 -5.08 -10.54 -6.35
N ASN A 253 -5.56 -11.77 -6.51
CA ASN A 253 -4.71 -12.95 -6.68
C ASN A 253 -3.89 -12.85 -7.97
N LEU A 254 -4.50 -12.47 -9.10
CA LEU A 254 -3.81 -12.24 -10.36
C LEU A 254 -2.73 -11.15 -10.22
N ALA A 255 -3.02 -10.04 -9.53
CA ALA A 255 -2.03 -9.00 -9.31
C ALA A 255 -0.84 -9.50 -8.49
N THR A 256 -1.09 -10.25 -7.42
CA THR A 256 -0.03 -10.78 -6.55
C THR A 256 0.76 -11.87 -7.27
N GLN A 257 0.11 -12.90 -7.77
CA GLN A 257 0.74 -14.05 -8.43
C GLN A 257 1.39 -13.63 -9.75
N GLY A 258 0.67 -12.88 -10.58
CA GLY A 258 1.11 -12.44 -11.90
C GLY A 258 2.36 -11.57 -11.84
N TYR A 259 2.49 -10.71 -10.82
CA TYR A 259 3.73 -9.95 -10.66
C TYR A 259 4.93 -10.86 -10.43
N GLY A 260 4.83 -11.85 -9.55
CA GLY A 260 5.93 -12.78 -9.29
C GLY A 260 6.26 -13.68 -10.49
N VAL A 261 5.24 -14.18 -11.18
CA VAL A 261 5.43 -15.03 -12.39
C VAL A 261 6.02 -14.20 -13.54
N GLY A 262 5.55 -12.97 -13.73
CA GLY A 262 6.12 -12.05 -14.73
C GLY A 262 7.59 -11.75 -14.43
N ASN A 263 7.95 -11.47 -13.16
CA ASN A 263 9.34 -11.33 -12.75
C ASN A 263 10.17 -12.59 -13.06
N TYR A 264 9.64 -13.76 -12.75
CA TYR A 264 10.32 -15.02 -13.02
C TYR A 264 10.69 -15.13 -14.50
N PHE A 265 9.78 -14.90 -15.43
CA PHE A 265 10.08 -14.90 -16.86
C PHE A 265 11.07 -13.82 -17.25
N TYR A 266 10.95 -12.62 -16.69
CA TYR A 266 11.85 -11.52 -16.98
C TYR A 266 13.32 -11.87 -16.69
N TYR A 267 13.63 -12.34 -15.47
CA TYR A 267 15.02 -12.63 -15.10
C TYR A 267 15.48 -14.05 -15.49
N THR A 268 14.61 -14.89 -16.05
CA THR A 268 15.00 -16.16 -16.68
C THR A 268 15.20 -16.06 -18.19
N GLY A 269 15.01 -14.86 -18.78
CA GLY A 269 15.34 -14.58 -20.16
C GLY A 269 14.16 -14.67 -21.15
N ASP A 270 12.92 -14.63 -20.67
CA ASP A 270 11.71 -14.53 -21.49
C ASP A 270 10.94 -13.21 -21.19
N PRO A 271 11.47 -12.06 -21.65
CA PRO A 271 10.86 -10.76 -21.37
C PRO A 271 9.51 -10.57 -22.09
N ASP A 272 9.26 -11.26 -23.21
CA ASP A 272 8.01 -11.13 -23.94
C ASP A 272 6.87 -11.76 -23.15
N ARG A 273 7.07 -12.96 -22.62
CA ARG A 273 6.10 -13.63 -21.73
C ARG A 273 5.89 -12.85 -20.43
N ALA A 274 6.95 -12.28 -19.87
CA ALA A 274 6.85 -11.38 -18.73
C ALA A 274 5.92 -10.19 -19.02
N ARG A 275 6.12 -9.54 -20.18
CA ARG A 275 5.32 -8.40 -20.62
C ARG A 275 3.85 -8.74 -20.82
N GLU A 276 3.55 -9.90 -21.40
CA GLU A 276 2.17 -10.37 -21.57
C GLU A 276 1.45 -10.56 -20.22
N ILE A 277 2.13 -11.17 -19.24
CA ILE A 277 1.60 -11.37 -17.90
C ILE A 277 1.39 -10.03 -17.21
N PHE A 278 2.35 -9.12 -17.28
CA PHE A 278 2.24 -7.78 -16.69
C PHE A 278 1.07 -6.98 -17.30
N LYS A 279 0.82 -7.09 -18.61
CA LYS A 279 -0.35 -6.47 -19.24
C LYS A 279 -1.66 -7.06 -18.71
N LYS A 280 -1.73 -8.37 -18.47
CA LYS A 280 -2.91 -9.01 -17.86
C LYS A 280 -3.15 -8.49 -16.45
N VAL A 281 -2.10 -8.35 -15.64
CA VAL A 281 -2.20 -7.78 -14.28
C VAL A 281 -2.75 -6.35 -14.32
N THR A 282 -2.21 -5.49 -15.20
CA THR A 282 -2.65 -4.08 -15.28
C THR A 282 -4.00 -3.88 -15.97
N ALA A 283 -4.56 -4.90 -16.61
CA ALA A 283 -5.94 -4.90 -17.09
C ALA A 283 -6.97 -5.20 -15.98
N GLY A 284 -6.54 -5.71 -14.83
CA GLY A 284 -7.38 -6.01 -13.67
C GLY A 284 -7.74 -4.77 -12.86
N LYS A 285 -8.64 -4.93 -11.88
CA LYS A 285 -9.21 -3.84 -11.08
C LYS A 285 -8.49 -3.58 -9.76
N SER A 286 -7.53 -4.43 -9.36
CA SER A 286 -6.86 -4.36 -8.05
C SER A 286 -5.74 -3.31 -8.02
N VAL A 287 -6.05 -2.09 -8.44
CA VAL A 287 -5.09 -0.99 -8.71
C VAL A 287 -4.27 -0.54 -7.49
N TYR A 288 -4.73 -0.83 -6.29
CA TYR A 288 -4.04 -0.48 -5.04
C TYR A 288 -3.23 -1.64 -4.44
N SER A 289 -3.27 -2.84 -5.05
CA SER A 289 -2.48 -3.97 -4.59
C SER A 289 -0.99 -3.80 -4.95
N PHE A 290 -0.13 -4.35 -4.11
CA PHE A 290 1.33 -4.21 -4.26
C PHE A 290 1.85 -4.80 -5.57
N GLY A 291 1.31 -5.95 -5.98
CA GLY A 291 1.67 -6.58 -7.25
C GLY A 291 1.26 -5.75 -8.46
N TYR A 292 0.08 -5.12 -8.43
CA TYR A 292 -0.35 -4.22 -9.49
C TYR A 292 0.57 -2.99 -9.61
N ILE A 293 0.84 -2.32 -8.48
CA ILE A 293 1.70 -1.14 -8.44
C ILE A 293 3.11 -1.48 -8.98
N ALA A 294 3.66 -2.60 -8.53
CA ALA A 294 4.96 -3.07 -9.01
C ALA A 294 4.96 -3.35 -10.52
N THR A 295 3.89 -3.98 -11.02
CA THR A 295 3.72 -4.28 -12.44
C THR A 295 3.63 -3.01 -13.29
N GLU A 296 2.85 -2.03 -12.86
CA GLU A 296 2.70 -0.72 -13.51
C GLU A 296 4.07 -0.02 -13.66
N ILE A 297 4.85 -0.01 -12.58
CA ILE A 297 6.19 0.58 -12.56
C ILE A 297 7.14 -0.16 -13.50
N ASP A 298 7.13 -1.48 -13.47
CA ASP A 298 8.03 -2.29 -14.28
C ASP A 298 7.67 -2.21 -15.76
N LEU A 299 6.40 -2.22 -16.14
CA LEU A 299 6.00 -1.95 -17.52
C LEU A 299 6.53 -0.60 -18.01
N ALA A 300 6.41 0.43 -17.18
CA ALA A 300 6.92 1.76 -17.53
C ALA A 300 8.45 1.84 -17.58
N ARG A 301 9.16 1.05 -16.78
CA ARG A 301 10.62 1.08 -16.65
C ARG A 301 11.32 0.20 -17.66
N LEU A 302 10.82 -1.02 -17.88
CA LEU A 302 11.49 -2.06 -18.66
C LEU A 302 11.10 -2.03 -20.15
N TRP A 303 9.92 -1.51 -20.48
CA TRP A 303 9.40 -1.45 -21.85
C TRP A 303 8.96 -0.04 -22.25
N LYS A 304 9.60 1.01 -21.72
CA LYS A 304 9.47 2.34 -22.32
C LYS A 304 9.91 2.21 -23.77
N ASN A 305 9.01 2.53 -24.71
CA ASN A 305 9.42 2.68 -26.11
C ASN A 305 10.60 3.67 -26.18
N PRO A 306 11.63 3.36 -27.00
CA PRO A 306 12.73 4.28 -27.24
C PRO A 306 12.25 5.57 -27.88
#